data_a92455bed4bab730b2781626b7faa859
#
_entry.id   a92455bed4bab730b2781626b7faa859
#
_cell.length_a   1.000
_cell.length_b   1.000
_cell.length_c   1.000
_cell.angle_alpha   90.00
_cell.angle_beta   90.00
_cell.angle_gamma   90.00
#
_symmetry.space_group_name_H-M   'P 1'
#
loop_
_entity.id
_entity.type
_entity.pdbx_description
1 polymer ?
#
loop_
_entity_poly.entity_id
_entity_poly.type
_entity_poly.pdbx_seq_one_letter_code
_entity_poly.pdbx_strand_id
1 'polypeptide(L)'
;VGAMIGGITVLKTRADTAAEVQANPVIRVNTQAFRIQENYAIGQSFVGRIEPTRQTQLAFERAGIVLEVMVEEGAAVKAGQTIARLGTAGLKTRQQELQAQRAETQARLSLAKATAGRQRALNRRGWAAQQSFDEARFQVAQLEAALKRNDASLASVDVDLEKSVLKAPFTGRVSTRDIDEGAIVQTGQVVAGLMETGRARLRVGINRAASQRLRVGRSYQFEVANRLVNAKLVTLRPDLDRGSRTVTALFETDRTPDAPFGSIVALKIDRTVDEPGAWVPIASLSEGAKGLWTVLTVVENDGAEVVRREAVEILHVADGRAFIRSSIPDGTRFIIDGTNRVTPGQRVALLETPGT
;
A
#
# COMPACT_ATOMS: atom_id res chain seq x y z
N VAL A 1 82.42 67.03 -4.24
CA VAL A 1 82.58 65.74 -4.87
C VAL A 1 82.21 64.60 -3.84
N GLY A 2 82.27 64.87 -2.53
CA GLY A 2 82.04 63.82 -1.50
C GLY A 2 80.51 63.48 -1.20
N ALA A 3 79.50 64.25 -1.63
CA ALA A 3 78.09 64.03 -1.30
C ALA A 3 77.31 63.13 -2.32
N MET A 4 77.88 62.87 -3.47
CA MET A 4 77.28 62.11 -4.55
C MET A 4 77.51 60.58 -4.50
N ILE A 5 78.61 60.16 -3.79
CA ILE A 5 78.96 58.74 -3.67
C ILE A 5 78.23 58.02 -2.53
N GLY A 6 77.76 58.78 -1.47
CA GLY A 6 77.01 58.20 -0.38
C GLY A 6 75.53 57.84 -0.72
N GLY A 7 74.96 58.51 -1.73
CA GLY A 7 73.55 58.26 -2.14
C GLY A 7 73.36 56.97 -2.95
N ILE A 8 74.36 56.58 -3.74
CA ILE A 8 74.22 55.41 -4.60
C ILE A 8 74.41 54.08 -3.80
N THR A 9 75.22 54.11 -2.73
CA THR A 9 75.40 52.94 -1.87
C THR A 9 74.17 52.62 -1.00
N VAL A 10 73.45 53.64 -0.52
CA VAL A 10 72.22 53.46 0.28
C VAL A 10 71.07 53.04 -0.59
N LEU A 11 71.04 53.40 -1.87
CA LEU A 11 70.02 52.93 -2.81
C LEU A 11 70.25 51.49 -3.26
N LYS A 12 71.51 51.03 -3.36
CA LYS A 12 71.82 49.64 -3.69
C LYS A 12 71.52 48.67 -2.54
N THR A 13 71.78 49.04 -1.31
CA THR A 13 71.42 48.23 -0.14
C THR A 13 69.94 48.17 0.14
N ARG A 14 69.11 49.14 -0.33
CA ARG A 14 67.67 49.06 -0.25
C ARG A 14 67.01 48.28 -1.39
N ALA A 15 67.70 48.10 -2.52
CA ALA A 15 67.23 47.29 -3.64
C ALA A 15 67.41 45.79 -3.40
N ASP A 16 68.44 45.41 -2.67
CA ASP A 16 68.69 43.98 -2.36
C ASP A 16 67.89 43.42 -1.21
N THR A 17 67.14 44.27 -0.44
CA THR A 17 66.26 43.84 0.65
C THR A 17 64.77 43.72 0.24
N ALA A 18 64.50 43.95 -1.06
CA ALA A 18 63.10 43.97 -1.54
C ALA A 18 62.68 42.74 -2.40
N ALA A 19 63.44 41.64 -2.31
CA ALA A 19 63.08 40.40 -3.02
C ALA A 19 63.12 39.19 -2.09
N GLU A 20 62.69 39.30 -0.84
CA GLU A 20 62.12 38.16 -0.16
C GLU A 20 60.72 37.94 -0.72
N VAL A 21 60.63 37.08 -1.75
CA VAL A 21 59.36 36.52 -2.20
C VAL A 21 58.73 35.88 -0.96
N GLN A 22 57.73 36.56 -0.36
CA GLN A 22 56.89 35.96 0.64
C GLN A 22 56.31 34.71 0.02
N ALA A 23 56.85 33.56 0.41
CA ALA A 23 56.31 32.25 0.06
C ALA A 23 54.85 32.28 0.59
N ASN A 24 53.91 32.41 -0.32
CA ASN A 24 52.47 32.33 0.05
C ASN A 24 52.28 31.10 0.91
N PRO A 25 51.68 31.20 2.11
CA PRO A 25 51.55 30.07 2.98
C PRO A 25 50.77 28.98 2.22
N VAL A 26 51.35 27.79 2.16
CA VAL A 26 50.74 26.64 1.48
C VAL A 26 49.48 26.29 2.24
N ILE A 27 48.33 26.52 1.59
CA ILE A 27 47.03 26.24 2.18
C ILE A 27 46.85 24.73 2.23
N ARG A 28 46.45 24.21 3.38
CA ARG A 28 46.06 22.82 3.55
C ARG A 28 44.63 22.59 3.13
N VAL A 29 44.38 21.58 2.28
CA VAL A 29 43.10 21.26 1.71
C VAL A 29 42.66 19.82 2.00
N ASN A 30 41.41 19.62 2.28
CA ASN A 30 40.81 18.26 2.36
C ASN A 30 40.48 17.79 0.95
N THR A 31 40.91 16.59 0.61
CA THR A 31 40.69 15.99 -0.71
C THR A 31 40.07 14.62 -0.60
N GLN A 32 39.32 14.26 -1.64
CA GLN A 32 38.78 12.92 -1.85
C GLN A 32 39.14 12.45 -3.26
N ALA A 33 39.31 11.15 -3.44
CA ALA A 33 39.53 10.57 -4.77
C ALA A 33 38.22 10.56 -5.56
N PHE A 34 38.26 11.03 -6.79
CA PHE A 34 37.18 10.95 -7.76
C PHE A 34 36.96 9.48 -8.15
N ARG A 35 35.77 8.95 -7.96
CA ARG A 35 35.41 7.57 -8.28
C ARG A 35 34.30 7.53 -9.30
N ILE A 36 34.65 7.08 -10.51
CA ILE A 36 33.72 6.94 -11.61
C ILE A 36 32.83 5.71 -11.36
N GLN A 37 31.52 5.90 -11.50
CA GLN A 37 30.49 4.85 -11.48
C GLN A 37 29.80 4.84 -12.84
N GLU A 38 29.47 3.66 -13.34
CA GLU A 38 28.80 3.46 -14.64
C GLU A 38 27.35 3.94 -14.64
N ASN A 39 26.75 4.05 -13.46
CA ASN A 39 25.36 4.41 -13.30
C ASN A 39 25.09 5.04 -11.92
N TYR A 40 23.92 5.64 -11.78
CA TYR A 40 23.43 6.15 -10.50
C TYR A 40 21.93 5.87 -10.32
N ALA A 41 21.49 5.85 -9.07
CA ALA A 41 20.09 5.62 -8.72
C ALA A 41 19.38 6.95 -8.46
N ILE A 42 18.18 7.09 -9.05
CA ILE A 42 17.24 8.18 -8.76
C ILE A 42 16.07 7.60 -7.99
N GLY A 43 15.83 8.07 -6.78
CA GLY A 43 14.66 7.73 -6.00
C GLY A 43 13.40 8.31 -6.67
N GLN A 44 12.45 7.43 -7.02
CA GLN A 44 11.12 7.82 -7.50
C GLN A 44 10.10 7.52 -6.42
N SER A 45 9.21 8.46 -6.15
CA SER A 45 8.11 8.31 -5.19
C SER A 45 6.78 8.30 -5.93
N PHE A 46 5.94 7.31 -5.63
CA PHE A 46 4.59 7.18 -6.19
C PHE A 46 3.58 7.20 -5.06
N VAL A 47 2.63 8.13 -5.16
CA VAL A 47 1.62 8.33 -4.13
C VAL A 47 0.45 7.36 -4.32
N GLY A 48 -0.04 6.84 -3.21
CA GLY A 48 -1.21 5.97 -3.15
C GLY A 48 -1.99 6.18 -1.86
N ARG A 49 -2.89 5.25 -1.57
CA ARG A 49 -3.72 5.26 -0.35
C ARG A 49 -3.84 3.89 0.29
N ILE A 50 -4.10 3.87 1.58
CA ILE A 50 -4.43 2.67 2.34
C ILE A 50 -5.91 2.36 2.15
N GLU A 51 -6.23 1.14 1.77
CA GLU A 51 -7.61 0.64 1.66
C GLU A 51 -7.78 -0.62 2.51
N PRO A 52 -8.98 -0.89 3.05
CA PRO A 52 -9.25 -2.18 3.65
C PRO A 52 -9.19 -3.28 2.58
N THR A 53 -8.80 -4.49 2.96
CA THR A 53 -8.75 -5.63 2.02
C THR A 53 -10.15 -6.00 1.56
N ARG A 54 -11.14 -5.95 2.46
CA ARG A 54 -12.57 -6.12 2.19
C ARG A 54 -13.36 -5.01 2.85
N GLN A 55 -14.33 -4.49 2.12
CA GLN A 55 -15.33 -3.56 2.60
C GLN A 55 -16.68 -3.94 2.02
N THR A 56 -17.71 -3.93 2.83
CA THR A 56 -19.07 -4.22 2.39
C THR A 56 -20.09 -3.35 3.11
N GLN A 57 -21.18 -3.11 2.45
CA GLN A 57 -22.38 -2.56 3.05
C GLN A 57 -23.30 -3.71 3.43
N LEU A 58 -23.78 -3.72 4.66
CA LEU A 58 -24.65 -4.73 5.20
C LEU A 58 -26.09 -4.26 5.07
N ALA A 59 -26.96 -5.11 4.55
CA ALA A 59 -28.37 -4.85 4.35
C ALA A 59 -29.19 -6.10 4.67
N PHE A 60 -30.44 -5.93 5.11
CA PHE A 60 -31.35 -7.04 5.24
C PHE A 60 -31.87 -7.50 3.86
N GLU A 61 -32.01 -8.80 3.68
CA GLU A 61 -32.57 -9.40 2.47
C GLU A 61 -34.12 -9.34 2.44
N ARG A 62 -34.74 -8.82 3.50
CA ARG A 62 -36.21 -8.65 3.63
C ARG A 62 -36.54 -7.34 4.33
N ALA A 63 -37.71 -6.84 4.05
CA ALA A 63 -38.26 -5.67 4.73
C ALA A 63 -38.79 -6.04 6.13
N GLY A 64 -38.75 -5.08 7.06
CA GLY A 64 -39.26 -5.26 8.41
C GLY A 64 -38.91 -4.09 9.33
N ILE A 65 -39.36 -4.17 10.58
CA ILE A 65 -39.02 -3.20 11.62
C ILE A 65 -37.74 -3.69 12.31
N VAL A 66 -36.78 -2.82 12.46
CA VAL A 66 -35.52 -3.10 13.21
C VAL A 66 -35.89 -3.19 14.70
N LEU A 67 -35.74 -4.37 15.28
CA LEU A 67 -36.02 -4.60 16.69
C LEU A 67 -34.87 -4.16 17.56
N GLU A 68 -33.62 -4.44 17.13
CA GLU A 68 -32.41 -4.25 17.92
C GLU A 68 -31.23 -4.04 17.00
N VAL A 69 -30.30 -3.12 17.35
CA VAL A 69 -29.00 -2.93 16.74
C VAL A 69 -27.93 -3.15 17.80
N MET A 70 -27.13 -4.20 17.66
CA MET A 70 -26.18 -4.70 18.67
C MET A 70 -24.76 -4.12 18.55
N VAL A 71 -24.54 -3.19 17.63
CA VAL A 71 -23.22 -2.64 17.34
C VAL A 71 -23.29 -1.13 17.14
N GLU A 72 -22.21 -0.45 17.52
CA GLU A 72 -22.00 0.98 17.29
C GLU A 72 -20.93 1.19 16.22
N GLU A 73 -20.86 2.42 15.68
CA GLU A 73 -19.76 2.82 14.78
C GLU A 73 -18.40 2.65 15.47
N GLY A 74 -17.43 2.14 14.74
CA GLY A 74 -16.10 1.83 15.27
C GLY A 74 -15.99 0.53 16.06
N ALA A 75 -17.11 -0.12 16.39
CA ALA A 75 -17.11 -1.39 17.13
C ALA A 75 -16.39 -2.50 16.36
N ALA A 76 -15.59 -3.30 17.07
CA ALA A 76 -14.99 -4.51 16.50
C ALA A 76 -16.00 -5.65 16.53
N VAL A 77 -16.12 -6.38 15.42
CA VAL A 77 -17.03 -7.52 15.27
C VAL A 77 -16.31 -8.73 14.70
N LYS A 78 -16.74 -9.92 15.07
CA LYS A 78 -16.25 -11.20 14.56
C LYS A 78 -17.14 -11.71 13.42
N ALA A 79 -16.61 -12.51 12.53
CA ALA A 79 -17.39 -13.22 11.52
C ALA A 79 -18.53 -14.02 12.19
N GLY A 80 -19.74 -13.92 11.66
CA GLY A 80 -20.95 -14.55 12.20
C GLY A 80 -21.61 -13.81 13.37
N GLN A 81 -21.00 -12.77 13.93
CA GLN A 81 -21.59 -11.96 15.01
C GLN A 81 -22.82 -11.22 14.48
N THR A 82 -23.90 -11.22 15.29
CA THR A 82 -25.13 -10.48 14.97
C THR A 82 -24.88 -8.97 15.05
N ILE A 83 -25.29 -8.27 14.01
CA ILE A 83 -25.20 -6.81 13.88
C ILE A 83 -26.57 -6.17 14.26
N ALA A 84 -27.65 -6.71 13.69
CA ALA A 84 -29.00 -6.21 13.93
C ALA A 84 -30.04 -7.32 13.73
N ARG A 85 -31.26 -7.12 14.25
CA ARG A 85 -32.38 -8.05 14.13
C ARG A 85 -33.64 -7.32 13.72
N LEU A 86 -34.41 -7.94 12.84
CA LEU A 86 -35.77 -7.52 12.56
C LEU A 86 -36.75 -8.14 13.54
N GLY A 87 -37.91 -7.50 13.69
CA GLY A 87 -39.05 -8.06 14.40
C GLY A 87 -39.57 -9.32 13.71
N THR A 88 -39.69 -10.43 14.45
CA THR A 88 -40.06 -11.76 13.92
C THR A 88 -41.37 -12.30 14.47
N ALA A 89 -42.15 -11.50 15.22
CA ALA A 89 -43.39 -11.98 15.87
C ALA A 89 -44.37 -12.63 14.86
N GLY A 90 -44.63 -11.95 13.74
CA GLY A 90 -45.51 -12.48 12.70
C GLY A 90 -44.99 -13.76 12.04
N LEU A 91 -43.66 -13.86 11.82
CA LEU A 91 -43.03 -15.09 11.27
C LEU A 91 -43.18 -16.26 12.25
N LYS A 92 -42.95 -16.04 13.54
CA LYS A 92 -43.10 -17.07 14.58
C LYS A 92 -44.56 -17.57 14.67
N THR A 93 -45.52 -16.67 14.62
CA THR A 93 -46.94 -17.07 14.55
C THR A 93 -47.21 -17.92 13.30
N ARG A 94 -46.71 -17.50 12.14
CA ARG A 94 -46.86 -18.26 10.90
C ARG A 94 -46.20 -19.63 10.95
N GLN A 95 -44.99 -19.72 11.57
CA GLN A 95 -44.32 -21.00 11.80
C GLN A 95 -45.18 -21.95 12.66
N GLN A 96 -45.80 -21.43 13.75
CA GLN A 96 -46.66 -22.23 14.61
C GLN A 96 -47.91 -22.76 13.88
N GLU A 97 -48.56 -21.91 13.05
CA GLU A 97 -49.71 -22.32 12.23
C GLU A 97 -49.32 -23.46 11.27
N LEU A 98 -48.17 -23.33 10.56
CA LEU A 98 -47.68 -24.35 9.63
C LEU A 98 -47.28 -25.64 10.35
N GLN A 99 -46.72 -25.54 11.56
CA GLN A 99 -46.38 -26.71 12.39
C GLN A 99 -47.67 -27.47 12.79
N ALA A 100 -48.75 -26.75 13.18
CA ALA A 100 -50.05 -27.36 13.50
C ALA A 100 -50.67 -28.04 12.26
N GLN A 101 -50.62 -27.37 11.09
CA GLN A 101 -51.13 -27.93 9.83
C GLN A 101 -50.32 -29.19 9.40
N ARG A 102 -49.01 -29.16 9.60
CA ARG A 102 -48.13 -30.32 9.38
C ARG A 102 -48.51 -31.48 10.28
N ALA A 103 -48.72 -31.23 11.59
CA ALA A 103 -49.09 -32.24 12.56
C ALA A 103 -50.48 -32.88 12.21
N GLU A 104 -51.44 -32.08 11.80
CA GLU A 104 -52.77 -32.56 11.32
C GLU A 104 -52.60 -33.49 10.10
N THR A 105 -51.85 -33.04 9.08
CA THR A 105 -51.58 -33.82 7.87
C THR A 105 -50.86 -35.14 8.19
N GLN A 106 -49.90 -35.11 9.11
CA GLN A 106 -49.20 -36.27 9.60
C GLN A 106 -50.11 -37.30 10.29
N ALA A 107 -51.07 -36.81 11.11
CA ALA A 107 -52.07 -37.66 11.75
C ALA A 107 -52.98 -38.33 10.73
N ARG A 108 -53.49 -37.55 9.74
CA ARG A 108 -54.29 -38.08 8.63
C ARG A 108 -53.54 -39.14 7.80
N LEU A 109 -52.25 -38.86 7.53
CA LEU A 109 -51.36 -39.81 6.81
C LEU A 109 -51.21 -41.13 7.60
N SER A 110 -51.02 -41.04 8.90
CA SER A 110 -50.89 -42.21 9.77
C SER A 110 -52.14 -43.07 9.72
N LEU A 111 -53.34 -42.45 9.78
CA LEU A 111 -54.63 -43.13 9.62
C LEU A 111 -54.77 -43.77 8.23
N ALA A 112 -54.43 -43.06 7.16
CA ALA A 112 -54.50 -43.58 5.80
C ALA A 112 -53.55 -44.78 5.59
N LYS A 113 -52.33 -44.71 6.14
CA LYS A 113 -51.37 -45.81 6.12
C LYS A 113 -51.88 -47.06 6.84
N ALA A 114 -52.51 -46.89 8.03
CA ALA A 114 -53.14 -47.98 8.75
C ALA A 114 -54.31 -48.60 7.95
N THR A 115 -55.12 -47.72 7.30
CA THR A 115 -56.24 -48.17 6.44
C THR A 115 -55.76 -48.93 5.21
N ALA A 116 -54.75 -48.42 4.48
CA ALA A 116 -54.14 -49.09 3.33
C ALA A 116 -53.53 -50.43 3.72
N GLY A 117 -52.90 -50.48 4.92
CA GLY A 117 -52.37 -51.76 5.47
C GLY A 117 -53.45 -52.79 5.70
N ARG A 118 -54.62 -52.39 6.25
CA ARG A 118 -55.78 -53.28 6.43
C ARG A 118 -56.35 -53.74 5.09
N GLN A 119 -56.57 -52.84 4.15
CA GLN A 119 -57.12 -53.21 2.81
C GLN A 119 -56.14 -54.11 2.06
N ARG A 120 -54.88 -53.90 2.16
CA ARG A 120 -53.85 -54.81 1.57
C ARG A 120 -53.94 -56.24 2.15
N ALA A 121 -54.11 -56.37 3.48
CA ALA A 121 -54.25 -57.66 4.14
C ALA A 121 -55.55 -58.38 3.74
N LEU A 122 -56.67 -57.70 3.62
CA LEU A 122 -57.97 -58.25 3.17
C LEU A 122 -57.96 -58.63 1.69
N ASN A 123 -57.34 -57.80 0.84
CA ASN A 123 -57.21 -58.10 -0.60
C ASN A 123 -56.39 -59.40 -0.83
N ARG A 124 -55.27 -59.56 -0.12
CA ARG A 124 -54.46 -60.81 -0.17
C ARG A 124 -55.24 -62.06 0.21
N ARG A 125 -56.29 -61.92 1.03
CA ARG A 125 -57.16 -63.05 1.43
C ARG A 125 -58.39 -63.21 0.52
N GLY A 126 -58.52 -62.38 -0.54
CA GLY A 126 -59.66 -62.38 -1.46
C GLY A 126 -60.93 -61.78 -0.89
N TRP A 127 -60.85 -61.04 0.25
CA TRP A 127 -62.02 -60.51 0.97
C TRP A 127 -62.27 -59.03 0.70
N ALA A 128 -61.43 -58.37 -0.10
CA ALA A 128 -61.64 -56.96 -0.53
C ALA A 128 -61.39 -56.81 -2.03
N ALA A 129 -62.11 -55.87 -2.67
CA ALA A 129 -61.89 -55.55 -4.07
C ALA A 129 -60.55 -54.84 -4.27
N GLN A 130 -59.87 -55.11 -5.39
CA GLN A 130 -58.61 -54.47 -5.78
C GLN A 130 -58.77 -52.95 -5.77
N GLN A 131 -59.90 -52.42 -6.23
CA GLN A 131 -60.22 -50.98 -6.25
C GLN A 131 -60.09 -50.35 -4.88
N SER A 132 -60.62 -50.92 -3.80
CA SER A 132 -60.55 -50.35 -2.45
C SER A 132 -59.10 -50.27 -1.92
N PHE A 133 -58.22 -51.21 -2.33
CA PHE A 133 -56.84 -51.15 -1.99
C PHE A 133 -56.09 -50.05 -2.77
N ASP A 134 -56.40 -49.91 -4.07
CA ASP A 134 -55.79 -48.86 -4.91
C ASP A 134 -56.24 -47.48 -4.46
N GLU A 135 -57.53 -47.27 -4.11
CA GLU A 135 -58.00 -46.02 -3.51
C GLU A 135 -57.27 -45.68 -2.22
N ALA A 136 -57.11 -46.61 -1.30
CA ALA A 136 -56.39 -46.39 -0.05
C ALA A 136 -54.91 -46.06 -0.29
N ARG A 137 -54.25 -46.69 -1.28
CA ARG A 137 -52.85 -46.39 -1.68
C ARG A 137 -52.72 -44.99 -2.26
N PHE A 138 -53.65 -44.58 -3.13
CA PHE A 138 -53.61 -43.23 -3.70
C PHE A 138 -53.87 -42.16 -2.62
N GLN A 139 -54.73 -42.44 -1.63
CA GLN A 139 -54.95 -41.57 -0.49
C GLN A 139 -53.66 -41.37 0.35
N VAL A 140 -52.89 -42.42 0.57
CA VAL A 140 -51.56 -42.31 1.22
C VAL A 140 -50.64 -41.43 0.40
N ALA A 141 -50.55 -41.67 -0.92
CA ALA A 141 -49.69 -40.90 -1.80
C ALA A 141 -50.08 -39.40 -1.84
N GLN A 142 -51.38 -39.08 -1.84
CA GLN A 142 -51.90 -37.73 -1.78
C GLN A 142 -51.50 -37.05 -0.47
N LEU A 143 -51.64 -37.70 0.68
CA LEU A 143 -51.26 -37.14 1.98
C LEU A 143 -49.73 -37.02 2.16
N GLU A 144 -48.95 -37.89 1.60
CA GLU A 144 -47.49 -37.78 1.54
C GLU A 144 -47.06 -36.56 0.74
N ALA A 145 -47.69 -36.28 -0.40
CA ALA A 145 -47.46 -35.09 -1.19
C ALA A 145 -47.89 -33.81 -0.44
N ALA A 146 -49.03 -33.84 0.30
CA ALA A 146 -49.47 -32.73 1.14
C ALA A 146 -48.50 -32.46 2.29
N LEU A 147 -47.97 -33.49 2.93
CA LEU A 147 -46.95 -33.37 3.98
C LEU A 147 -45.67 -32.70 3.45
N LYS A 148 -45.18 -33.14 2.30
CA LYS A 148 -44.01 -32.52 1.65
C LYS A 148 -44.21 -31.04 1.34
N ARG A 149 -45.43 -30.66 0.92
CA ARG A 149 -45.80 -29.24 0.70
C ARG A 149 -45.73 -28.44 2.00
N ASN A 150 -46.27 -28.98 3.11
CA ASN A 150 -46.23 -28.33 4.42
C ASN A 150 -44.79 -28.20 4.93
N ASP A 151 -43.94 -29.20 4.73
CA ASP A 151 -42.53 -29.17 5.06
C ASP A 151 -41.79 -28.07 4.27
N ALA A 152 -42.09 -27.92 2.98
CA ALA A 152 -41.51 -26.85 2.15
C ALA A 152 -41.97 -25.45 2.60
N SER A 153 -43.24 -25.31 3.01
CA SER A 153 -43.75 -24.05 3.54
C SER A 153 -43.08 -23.67 4.87
N LEU A 154 -42.84 -24.64 5.76
CA LEU A 154 -42.08 -24.44 6.99
C LEU A 154 -40.64 -23.99 6.70
N ALA A 155 -39.94 -24.68 5.81
CA ALA A 155 -38.58 -24.34 5.41
C ALA A 155 -38.48 -22.91 4.86
N SER A 156 -39.52 -22.44 4.12
CA SER A 156 -39.56 -21.05 3.64
C SER A 156 -39.62 -20.05 4.79
N VAL A 157 -40.42 -20.33 5.83
CA VAL A 157 -40.50 -19.44 7.01
C VAL A 157 -39.22 -19.48 7.82
N ASP A 158 -38.54 -20.64 7.93
CA ASP A 158 -37.24 -20.77 8.59
C ASP A 158 -36.18 -19.92 7.89
N VAL A 159 -36.13 -19.92 6.56
CA VAL A 159 -35.26 -19.03 5.76
C VAL A 159 -35.58 -17.55 6.03
N ASP A 160 -36.87 -17.18 6.12
CA ASP A 160 -37.25 -15.80 6.44
C ASP A 160 -36.85 -15.39 7.85
N LEU A 161 -36.89 -16.29 8.82
CA LEU A 161 -36.37 -16.07 10.17
C LEU A 161 -34.83 -15.89 10.17
N GLU A 162 -34.11 -16.70 9.42
CA GLU A 162 -32.68 -16.53 9.26
C GLU A 162 -32.31 -15.18 8.64
N LYS A 163 -33.03 -14.77 7.58
CA LYS A 163 -32.88 -13.47 6.91
C LYS A 163 -33.28 -12.28 7.76
N SER A 164 -33.98 -12.51 8.88
CA SER A 164 -34.30 -11.49 9.86
C SER A 164 -33.17 -11.16 10.83
N VAL A 165 -32.03 -11.87 10.74
CA VAL A 165 -30.82 -11.65 11.54
C VAL A 165 -29.69 -11.24 10.62
N LEU A 166 -29.23 -9.99 10.75
CA LEU A 166 -28.08 -9.50 10.00
C LEU A 166 -26.80 -9.87 10.73
N LYS A 167 -25.91 -10.60 10.06
CA LYS A 167 -24.63 -11.06 10.62
C LYS A 167 -23.45 -10.48 9.87
N ALA A 168 -22.32 -10.29 10.58
CA ALA A 168 -21.07 -9.89 9.97
C ALA A 168 -20.49 -11.02 9.10
N PRO A 169 -20.20 -10.80 7.79
CA PRO A 169 -19.66 -11.84 6.90
C PRO A 169 -18.17 -12.13 7.15
N PHE A 170 -17.47 -11.22 7.80
CA PHE A 170 -16.07 -11.37 8.17
C PHE A 170 -15.73 -10.54 9.42
N THR A 171 -14.61 -10.83 10.03
CA THR A 171 -14.09 -10.08 11.18
C THR A 171 -13.60 -8.70 10.74
N GLY A 172 -14.02 -7.63 11.47
CA GLY A 172 -13.66 -6.27 11.10
C GLY A 172 -14.16 -5.22 12.09
N ARG A 173 -14.28 -4.00 11.62
CA ARG A 173 -14.89 -2.87 12.34
C ARG A 173 -16.07 -2.31 11.56
N VAL A 174 -17.10 -1.92 12.29
CA VAL A 174 -18.24 -1.17 11.75
C VAL A 174 -17.74 0.22 11.34
N SER A 175 -17.93 0.59 10.07
CA SER A 175 -17.51 1.90 9.56
C SER A 175 -18.61 2.96 9.67
N THR A 176 -19.88 2.54 9.45
CA THR A 176 -21.07 3.39 9.54
C THR A 176 -22.21 2.60 10.13
N ARG A 177 -23.11 3.28 10.81
CA ARG A 177 -24.41 2.76 11.29
C ARG A 177 -25.52 3.69 10.76
N ASP A 178 -26.19 3.23 9.72
CA ASP A 178 -27.12 4.07 8.95
C ASP A 178 -28.58 3.90 9.42
N ILE A 179 -28.82 3.13 10.52
CA ILE A 179 -30.17 2.78 10.98
C ILE A 179 -30.21 2.66 12.50
N ASP A 180 -31.37 3.06 13.07
CA ASP A 180 -31.69 2.96 14.48
C ASP A 180 -32.80 1.93 14.76
N GLU A 181 -32.93 1.53 16.04
CA GLU A 181 -34.00 0.68 16.52
C GLU A 181 -35.35 1.34 16.28
N GLY A 182 -36.35 0.54 15.91
CA GLY A 182 -37.66 1.02 15.55
C GLY A 182 -37.83 1.50 14.12
N ALA A 183 -36.75 1.66 13.35
CA ALA A 183 -36.81 2.05 11.95
C ALA A 183 -37.42 0.94 11.08
N ILE A 184 -38.10 1.33 10.02
CA ILE A 184 -38.61 0.41 8.98
C ILE A 184 -37.59 0.36 7.86
N VAL A 185 -37.06 -0.84 7.55
CA VAL A 185 -36.14 -1.07 6.46
C VAL A 185 -36.78 -1.78 5.29
N GLN A 186 -36.36 -1.40 4.10
CA GLN A 186 -36.67 -2.10 2.85
C GLN A 186 -35.61 -3.15 2.53
N THR A 187 -35.96 -4.10 1.66
CA THR A 187 -34.99 -5.08 1.15
C THR A 187 -33.82 -4.37 0.46
N GLY A 188 -32.60 -4.69 0.86
CA GLY A 188 -31.37 -4.11 0.28
C GLY A 188 -31.00 -2.71 0.83
N GLN A 189 -31.81 -2.15 1.74
CA GLN A 189 -31.46 -0.88 2.40
C GLN A 189 -30.26 -1.09 3.33
N VAL A 190 -29.22 -0.24 3.16
CA VAL A 190 -27.98 -0.30 3.96
C VAL A 190 -28.30 -0.03 5.44
N VAL A 191 -27.77 -0.87 6.30
CA VAL A 191 -27.91 -0.81 7.77
C VAL A 191 -26.60 -0.39 8.40
N ALA A 192 -25.48 -0.95 7.94
CA ALA A 192 -24.16 -0.66 8.46
C ALA A 192 -23.07 -0.91 7.40
N GLY A 193 -21.98 -0.18 7.48
CA GLY A 193 -20.77 -0.48 6.74
C GLY A 193 -19.83 -1.37 7.57
N LEU A 194 -19.13 -2.31 6.93
CA LEU A 194 -18.14 -3.17 7.58
C LEU A 194 -16.83 -3.14 6.80
N MET A 195 -15.72 -2.88 7.50
CA MET A 195 -14.37 -2.90 6.98
C MET A 195 -13.55 -3.99 7.66
N GLU A 196 -12.82 -4.77 6.86
CA GLU A 196 -11.91 -5.80 7.40
C GLU A 196 -10.72 -5.15 8.11
N THR A 197 -10.31 -5.72 9.23
CA THR A 197 -9.13 -5.31 10.00
C THR A 197 -8.08 -6.43 9.99
N GLY A 198 -6.82 -6.08 10.34
CA GLY A 198 -5.71 -7.04 10.42
C GLY A 198 -4.81 -7.03 9.19
N ARG A 199 -5.32 -6.69 8.02
CA ARG A 199 -4.55 -6.49 6.78
C ARG A 199 -5.00 -5.21 6.09
N ALA A 200 -4.13 -4.62 5.31
CA ALA A 200 -4.45 -3.47 4.51
C ALA A 200 -3.97 -3.68 3.07
N ARG A 201 -4.65 -3.04 2.15
CA ARG A 201 -4.26 -2.95 0.75
C ARG A 201 -3.76 -1.54 0.49
N LEU A 202 -2.59 -1.44 -0.14
CA LEU A 202 -2.04 -0.17 -0.60
C LEU A 202 -2.30 -0.08 -2.10
N ARG A 203 -3.10 0.89 -2.50
CA ARG A 203 -3.40 1.18 -3.91
C ARG A 203 -2.56 2.34 -4.37
N VAL A 204 -1.70 2.13 -5.37
CA VAL A 204 -0.78 3.13 -5.88
C VAL A 204 -0.92 3.28 -7.39
N GLY A 205 -0.98 4.52 -7.87
CA GLY A 205 -0.89 4.83 -9.29
C GLY A 205 0.57 5.00 -9.70
N ILE A 206 1.05 4.17 -10.61
CA ILE A 206 2.44 4.21 -11.10
C ILE A 206 2.48 4.45 -12.60
N ASN A 207 3.52 5.12 -13.10
CA ASN A 207 3.69 5.30 -14.52
C ASN A 207 4.06 3.98 -15.21
N ARG A 208 3.85 3.90 -16.52
CA ARG A 208 4.10 2.68 -17.31
C ARG A 208 5.55 2.19 -17.21
N ALA A 209 6.52 3.10 -17.22
CA ALA A 209 7.93 2.73 -17.16
C ALA A 209 8.31 2.10 -15.80
N ALA A 210 7.77 2.62 -14.70
CA ALA A 210 7.95 2.02 -13.37
C ALA A 210 7.20 0.69 -13.23
N SER A 211 6.00 0.55 -13.83
CA SER A 211 5.22 -0.68 -13.76
C SER A 211 5.94 -1.89 -14.37
N GLN A 212 6.73 -1.68 -15.43
CA GLN A 212 7.50 -2.73 -16.08
C GLN A 212 8.65 -3.30 -15.21
N ARG A 213 9.10 -2.52 -14.22
CA ARG A 213 10.17 -2.92 -13.26
C ARG A 213 9.63 -3.65 -12.04
N LEU A 214 8.34 -3.51 -11.75
CA LEU A 214 7.71 -4.20 -10.63
C LEU A 214 7.50 -5.69 -10.95
N ARG A 215 7.65 -6.53 -9.94
CA ARG A 215 7.43 -7.98 -10.03
C ARG A 215 6.38 -8.39 -9.01
N VAL A 216 5.30 -9.01 -9.48
CA VAL A 216 4.26 -9.60 -8.63
C VAL A 216 4.90 -10.63 -7.69
N GLY A 217 4.46 -10.62 -6.44
CA GLY A 217 5.00 -11.48 -5.40
C GLY A 217 6.21 -10.93 -4.63
N ARG A 218 6.85 -9.84 -5.11
CA ARG A 218 7.97 -9.18 -4.44
C ARG A 218 7.48 -8.13 -3.44
N SER A 219 8.20 -7.95 -2.34
CA SER A 219 7.94 -6.90 -1.36
C SER A 219 8.65 -5.60 -1.74
N TYR A 220 7.96 -4.49 -1.48
CA TYR A 220 8.42 -3.13 -1.73
C TYR A 220 8.23 -2.28 -0.49
N GLN A 221 9.03 -1.23 -0.38
CA GLN A 221 9.05 -0.34 0.76
C GLN A 221 8.14 0.86 0.54
N PHE A 222 7.34 1.15 1.54
CA PHE A 222 6.40 2.27 1.57
C PHE A 222 6.70 3.17 2.76
N GLU A 223 6.51 4.44 2.56
CA GLU A 223 6.45 5.40 3.64
C GLU A 223 4.98 5.68 3.98
N VAL A 224 4.62 5.45 5.25
CA VAL A 224 3.28 5.63 5.81
C VAL A 224 3.42 6.39 7.11
N ALA A 225 2.87 7.58 7.23
CA ALA A 225 2.97 8.42 8.44
C ALA A 225 4.42 8.50 8.99
N ASN A 226 5.41 8.76 8.14
CA ASN A 226 6.85 8.83 8.45
C ASN A 226 7.46 7.51 8.96
N ARG A 227 6.80 6.38 8.74
CA ARG A 227 7.33 5.04 9.05
C ARG A 227 7.48 4.22 7.78
N LEU A 228 8.50 3.36 7.73
CA LEU A 228 8.70 2.44 6.63
C LEU A 228 7.90 1.16 6.87
N VAL A 229 7.08 0.80 5.89
CA VAL A 229 6.23 -0.41 5.90
C VAL A 229 6.53 -1.21 4.65
N ASN A 230 6.73 -2.51 4.80
CA ASN A 230 6.86 -3.41 3.66
C ASN A 230 5.50 -3.93 3.22
N ALA A 231 5.26 -3.93 1.91
CA ALA A 231 4.05 -4.50 1.33
C ALA A 231 4.40 -5.32 0.08
N LYS A 232 3.72 -6.45 -0.08
CA LYS A 232 3.93 -7.37 -1.19
C LYS A 232 3.05 -6.98 -2.37
N LEU A 233 3.62 -6.86 -3.56
CA LEU A 233 2.85 -6.63 -4.78
C LEU A 233 2.00 -7.85 -5.12
N VAL A 234 0.68 -7.68 -5.10
CA VAL A 234 -0.30 -8.73 -5.41
C VAL A 234 -0.64 -8.73 -6.89
N THR A 235 -0.90 -7.53 -7.44
CA THR A 235 -1.28 -7.41 -8.85
C THR A 235 -1.00 -6.01 -9.40
N LEU A 236 -0.79 -5.98 -10.72
CA LEU A 236 -0.81 -4.77 -11.54
C LEU A 236 -2.07 -4.84 -12.40
N ARG A 237 -2.91 -3.82 -12.34
CA ARG A 237 -4.08 -3.78 -13.22
C ARG A 237 -3.64 -3.64 -14.69
N PRO A 238 -4.28 -4.34 -15.60
CA PRO A 238 -3.90 -4.31 -17.03
C PRO A 238 -4.33 -3.01 -17.74
N ASP A 239 -5.25 -2.25 -17.13
CA ASP A 239 -5.79 -1.01 -17.64
C ASP A 239 -5.06 0.21 -17.09
N LEU A 240 -5.10 1.29 -17.86
CA LEU A 240 -4.66 2.61 -17.41
C LEU A 240 -5.85 3.36 -16.81
N ASP A 241 -5.66 3.96 -15.67
CA ASP A 241 -6.60 4.93 -15.13
C ASP A 241 -6.71 6.12 -16.09
N ARG A 242 -7.93 6.45 -16.51
CA ARG A 242 -8.17 7.46 -17.54
C ARG A 242 -7.83 8.89 -17.10
N GLY A 243 -7.97 9.19 -15.81
CA GLY A 243 -7.70 10.51 -15.26
C GLY A 243 -6.21 10.75 -15.04
N SER A 244 -5.53 9.83 -14.38
CA SER A 244 -4.12 9.95 -14.00
C SER A 244 -3.15 9.38 -15.02
N ARG A 245 -3.61 8.59 -15.99
CA ARG A 245 -2.81 7.82 -16.98
C ARG A 245 -1.78 6.90 -16.30
N THR A 246 -2.11 6.37 -15.13
CA THR A 246 -1.26 5.47 -14.36
C THR A 246 -1.79 4.04 -14.40
N VAL A 247 -0.88 3.08 -14.22
CA VAL A 247 -1.20 1.68 -13.93
C VAL A 247 -1.46 1.57 -12.44
N THR A 248 -2.59 1.00 -12.05
CA THR A 248 -2.87 0.75 -10.64
C THR A 248 -2.13 -0.50 -10.17
N ALA A 249 -1.25 -0.32 -9.20
CA ALA A 249 -0.58 -1.39 -8.48
C ALA A 249 -1.25 -1.62 -7.11
N LEU A 250 -1.55 -2.87 -6.80
CA LEU A 250 -2.14 -3.27 -5.52
C LEU A 250 -1.12 -4.07 -4.72
N PHE A 251 -0.84 -3.58 -3.52
CA PHE A 251 0.05 -4.25 -2.57
C PHE A 251 -0.74 -4.65 -1.33
N GLU A 252 -0.34 -5.70 -0.68
CA GLU A 252 -0.91 -6.14 0.59
C GLU A 252 0.16 -6.11 1.69
N THR A 253 -0.25 -5.65 2.87
CA THR A 253 0.56 -5.66 4.09
C THR A 253 0.18 -6.87 4.93
N ASP A 254 1.14 -7.42 5.68
CA ASP A 254 0.86 -8.51 6.62
C ASP A 254 0.07 -8.02 7.85
N ARG A 255 0.17 -6.72 8.16
CA ARG A 255 -0.56 -6.05 9.23
C ARG A 255 -1.07 -4.70 8.75
N THR A 256 -2.22 -4.26 9.27
CA THR A 256 -2.70 -2.90 9.03
C THR A 256 -1.67 -1.92 9.58
N PRO A 257 -1.16 -0.97 8.76
CA PRO A 257 -0.31 0.10 9.24
C PRO A 257 -1.02 0.92 10.34
N ASP A 258 -0.23 1.54 11.21
CA ASP A 258 -0.73 2.45 12.24
C ASP A 258 -1.14 3.81 11.62
N ALA A 259 -2.12 3.75 10.73
CA ALA A 259 -2.69 4.89 10.03
C ALA A 259 -4.13 4.55 9.60
N PRO A 260 -5.07 5.50 9.62
CA PRO A 260 -6.44 5.30 9.18
C PRO A 260 -6.51 4.87 7.70
N PHE A 261 -7.52 4.08 7.35
CA PHE A 261 -7.85 3.84 5.94
C PHE A 261 -8.13 5.17 5.23
N GLY A 262 -7.71 5.29 3.98
CA GLY A 262 -7.73 6.55 3.23
C GLY A 262 -6.44 7.37 3.36
N SER A 263 -5.56 7.09 4.34
CA SER A 263 -4.27 7.77 4.49
C SER A 263 -3.39 7.60 3.25
N ILE A 264 -2.58 8.63 3.00
CA ILE A 264 -1.63 8.65 1.90
C ILE A 264 -0.43 7.76 2.22
N VAL A 265 0.04 7.04 1.22
CA VAL A 265 1.27 6.26 1.25
C VAL A 265 2.16 6.64 0.08
N ALA A 266 3.47 6.52 0.25
CA ALA A 266 4.45 6.75 -0.80
C ALA A 266 5.27 5.47 -1.05
N LEU A 267 5.15 4.91 -2.25
CA LEU A 267 5.99 3.82 -2.72
C LEU A 267 7.32 4.39 -3.19
N LYS A 268 8.42 3.96 -2.59
CA LYS A 268 9.78 4.34 -3.00
C LYS A 268 10.37 3.26 -3.91
N ILE A 269 10.78 3.66 -5.11
CA ILE A 269 11.42 2.79 -6.10
C ILE A 269 12.62 3.53 -6.68
N ASP A 270 13.77 2.88 -6.69
CA ASP A 270 14.95 3.43 -7.33
C ASP A 270 14.92 3.16 -8.84
N ARG A 271 15.27 4.17 -9.60
CA ARG A 271 15.54 4.08 -11.03
C ARG A 271 17.02 4.21 -11.26
N THR A 272 17.64 3.18 -11.77
CA THR A 272 19.03 3.26 -12.26
C THR A 272 19.05 4.02 -13.59
N VAL A 273 19.98 4.96 -13.71
CA VAL A 273 20.28 5.70 -14.93
C VAL A 273 21.67 5.28 -15.35
N ASP A 274 21.79 4.70 -16.54
CA ASP A 274 23.07 4.20 -17.10
C ASP A 274 23.81 5.36 -17.78
N GLU A 275 24.34 6.26 -16.96
CA GLU A 275 25.21 7.35 -17.36
C GLU A 275 26.42 7.38 -16.43
N PRO A 276 27.66 7.35 -16.98
CA PRO A 276 28.88 7.36 -16.17
C PRO A 276 29.11 8.73 -15.53
N GLY A 277 29.59 8.73 -14.28
CA GLY A 277 29.89 9.93 -13.54
C GLY A 277 30.38 9.61 -12.12
N ALA A 278 30.46 10.62 -11.28
CA ALA A 278 30.89 10.45 -9.89
C ALA A 278 30.06 11.29 -8.92
N TRP A 279 29.87 10.77 -7.71
CA TRP A 279 29.24 11.51 -6.61
C TRP A 279 30.26 12.42 -5.93
N VAL A 280 29.97 13.71 -5.89
CA VAL A 280 30.75 14.72 -5.16
C VAL A 280 29.86 15.46 -4.15
N PRO A 281 30.39 15.90 -3.00
CA PRO A 281 29.65 16.79 -2.10
C PRO A 281 29.29 18.09 -2.82
N ILE A 282 28.08 18.65 -2.56
CA ILE A 282 27.70 19.95 -3.15
C ILE A 282 28.68 21.04 -2.76
N ALA A 283 29.28 20.99 -1.55
CA ALA A 283 30.27 21.94 -1.06
C ALA A 283 31.56 21.96 -1.90
N SER A 284 31.88 20.92 -2.68
CA SER A 284 33.01 20.86 -3.59
C SER A 284 32.78 21.56 -4.94
N LEU A 285 31.52 21.90 -5.23
CA LEU A 285 31.13 22.56 -6.47
C LEU A 285 31.27 24.07 -6.33
N SER A 286 31.82 24.73 -7.36
CA SER A 286 31.93 26.17 -7.46
C SER A 286 31.34 26.63 -8.78
N GLU A 287 30.71 27.79 -8.79
CA GLU A 287 30.25 28.41 -10.03
C GLU A 287 31.44 28.90 -10.84
N GLY A 288 31.54 28.47 -12.06
CA GLY A 288 32.59 28.87 -13.01
C GLY A 288 32.12 29.98 -13.95
N ALA A 289 32.94 30.28 -14.95
CA ALA A 289 32.59 31.24 -15.98
C ALA A 289 31.35 30.78 -16.79
N LYS A 290 30.47 31.72 -17.16
CA LYS A 290 29.28 31.48 -18.01
C LYS A 290 28.25 30.51 -17.42
N GLY A 291 28.15 30.41 -16.06
CA GLY A 291 27.17 29.55 -15.41
C GLY A 291 27.52 28.06 -15.43
N LEU A 292 28.73 27.68 -15.83
CA LEU A 292 29.19 26.29 -15.74
C LEU A 292 29.59 25.95 -14.30
N TRP A 293 29.26 24.76 -13.85
CA TRP A 293 29.75 24.22 -12.59
C TRP A 293 31.17 23.70 -12.73
N THR A 294 31.97 23.86 -11.68
CA THR A 294 33.36 23.44 -11.66
C THR A 294 33.71 22.74 -10.36
N VAL A 295 34.70 21.84 -10.44
CA VAL A 295 35.37 21.18 -9.31
C VAL A 295 36.84 21.56 -9.32
N LEU A 296 37.43 21.76 -8.16
CA LEU A 296 38.85 22.00 -8.01
C LEU A 296 39.57 20.66 -7.78
N THR A 297 40.35 20.22 -8.74
CA THR A 297 41.21 19.02 -8.66
C THR A 297 42.60 19.40 -8.20
N VAL A 298 43.32 18.44 -7.60
CA VAL A 298 44.71 18.58 -7.22
C VAL A 298 45.51 17.63 -8.08
N VAL A 299 46.50 18.17 -8.80
CA VAL A 299 47.39 17.43 -9.68
C VAL A 299 48.84 17.72 -9.28
N GLU A 300 49.71 16.70 -9.37
CA GLU A 300 51.11 16.88 -9.17
C GLU A 300 51.74 17.54 -10.42
N ASN A 301 52.46 18.64 -10.22
CA ASN A 301 53.18 19.34 -11.24
C ASN A 301 54.56 19.77 -10.69
N ASP A 302 55.63 19.33 -11.29
CA ASP A 302 57.03 19.60 -10.88
C ASP A 302 57.29 19.33 -9.38
N GLY A 303 56.77 18.21 -8.87
CA GLY A 303 56.90 17.81 -7.45
C GLY A 303 56.11 18.62 -6.45
N ALA A 304 55.13 19.43 -6.90
CA ALA A 304 54.22 20.20 -6.06
C ALA A 304 52.78 19.89 -6.42
N GLU A 305 51.92 19.83 -5.41
CA GLU A 305 50.45 19.70 -5.59
C GLU A 305 49.84 21.05 -6.00
N VAL A 306 49.24 21.10 -7.19
CA VAL A 306 48.68 22.32 -7.78
C VAL A 306 47.21 22.17 -8.04
N VAL A 307 46.43 23.20 -7.69
CA VAL A 307 45.00 23.24 -7.92
C VAL A 307 44.67 23.51 -9.39
N ARG A 308 43.84 22.66 -9.99
CA ARG A 308 43.32 22.85 -11.33
C ARG A 308 41.78 22.96 -11.26
N ARG A 309 41.16 23.78 -12.11
CA ARG A 309 39.74 23.91 -12.23
C ARG A 309 39.25 23.07 -13.41
N GLU A 310 38.32 22.17 -13.14
CA GLU A 310 37.70 21.30 -14.15
C GLU A 310 36.20 21.60 -14.26
N ALA A 311 35.73 21.77 -15.48
CA ALA A 311 34.27 21.98 -15.73
C ALA A 311 33.57 20.65 -15.59
N VAL A 312 32.37 20.70 -14.98
CA VAL A 312 31.55 19.53 -14.74
C VAL A 312 30.08 19.81 -15.09
N GLU A 313 29.37 18.78 -15.48
CA GLU A 313 27.92 18.81 -15.69
C GLU A 313 27.23 18.10 -14.54
N ILE A 314 26.27 18.74 -13.88
CA ILE A 314 25.47 18.14 -12.81
C ILE A 314 24.33 17.36 -13.47
N LEU A 315 24.33 16.03 -13.30
CA LEU A 315 23.28 15.13 -13.80
C LEU A 315 22.15 14.94 -12.78
N HIS A 316 22.53 14.87 -11.49
CA HIS A 316 21.57 14.65 -10.42
C HIS A 316 22.07 15.18 -9.08
N VAL A 317 21.14 15.59 -8.21
CA VAL A 317 21.45 16.06 -6.85
C VAL A 317 20.56 15.31 -5.86
N ALA A 318 21.17 14.68 -4.86
CA ALA A 318 20.48 13.98 -3.80
C ALA A 318 21.34 13.96 -2.52
N ASP A 319 20.72 14.03 -1.37
CA ASP A 319 21.34 13.83 -0.03
C ASP A 319 22.62 14.65 0.20
N GLY A 320 22.62 15.92 -0.23
CA GLY A 320 23.76 16.83 -0.07
C GLY A 320 24.94 16.52 -1.01
N ARG A 321 24.77 15.64 -2.00
CA ARG A 321 25.74 15.27 -3.03
C ARG A 321 25.19 15.53 -4.42
N ALA A 322 26.09 15.77 -5.37
CA ALA A 322 25.76 15.86 -6.79
C ALA A 322 26.45 14.72 -7.55
N PHE A 323 25.69 14.07 -8.43
CA PHE A 323 26.27 13.17 -9.43
C PHE A 323 26.65 14.00 -10.64
N ILE A 324 27.93 14.00 -10.96
CA ILE A 324 28.49 14.83 -12.02
C ILE A 324 29.12 14.00 -13.13
N ARG A 325 29.00 14.52 -14.34
CA ARG A 325 29.73 14.04 -15.51
C ARG A 325 30.88 14.99 -15.78
N SER A 326 32.10 14.44 -15.99
CA SER A 326 33.31 15.22 -16.26
C SER A 326 34.31 14.40 -17.06
N SER A 327 35.38 15.07 -17.53
CA SER A 327 36.56 14.45 -18.11
C SER A 327 37.65 14.13 -17.09
N ILE A 328 37.38 14.28 -15.78
CA ILE A 328 38.34 14.01 -14.70
C ILE A 328 38.60 12.50 -14.67
N PRO A 329 39.86 12.05 -14.75
CA PRO A 329 40.23 10.64 -14.66
C PRO A 329 39.85 10.03 -13.29
N ASP A 330 39.53 8.73 -13.29
CA ASP A 330 39.27 7.99 -12.05
C ASP A 330 40.51 8.05 -11.13
N GLY A 331 40.30 8.18 -9.83
CA GLY A 331 41.34 8.31 -8.83
C GLY A 331 41.93 9.71 -8.66
N THR A 332 41.60 10.68 -9.52
CA THR A 332 42.05 12.07 -9.38
C THR A 332 41.55 12.65 -8.06
N ARG A 333 42.40 13.33 -7.30
CA ARG A 333 41.98 14.00 -6.05
C ARG A 333 41.30 15.31 -6.36
N PHE A 334 40.20 15.56 -5.66
CA PHE A 334 39.47 16.84 -5.72
C PHE A 334 39.20 17.40 -4.32
N ILE A 335 39.09 18.73 -4.21
CA ILE A 335 38.92 19.45 -2.96
C ILE A 335 37.43 19.34 -2.55
N ILE A 336 37.19 18.80 -1.35
CA ILE A 336 35.84 18.57 -0.84
C ILE A 336 35.30 19.74 -0.01
N ASP A 337 36.19 20.60 0.53
CA ASP A 337 35.82 21.72 1.39
C ASP A 337 36.84 22.87 1.24
N GLY A 338 36.41 24.11 1.50
CA GLY A 338 37.28 25.29 1.40
C GLY A 338 37.58 25.73 -0.03
N THR A 339 36.73 25.41 -1.00
CA THR A 339 36.91 25.78 -2.42
C THR A 339 37.01 27.28 -2.65
N ASN A 340 36.47 28.10 -1.74
CA ASN A 340 36.58 29.56 -1.75
C ASN A 340 37.89 30.13 -1.22
N ARG A 341 38.79 29.29 -0.65
CA ARG A 341 40.07 29.70 -0.04
C ARG A 341 41.27 29.45 -0.97
N VAL A 342 41.04 28.78 -2.07
CA VAL A 342 42.08 28.42 -3.02
C VAL A 342 41.72 28.87 -4.43
N THR A 343 42.76 29.16 -5.22
CA THR A 343 42.60 29.58 -6.62
C THR A 343 43.30 28.60 -7.56
N PRO A 344 42.80 28.44 -8.80
CA PRO A 344 43.50 27.65 -9.80
C PRO A 344 44.94 28.09 -10.01
N GLY A 345 45.87 27.15 -10.10
CA GLY A 345 47.32 27.40 -10.20
C GLY A 345 48.04 27.55 -8.85
N GLN A 346 47.30 27.61 -7.73
CA GLN A 346 47.92 27.72 -6.40
C GLN A 346 48.47 26.38 -5.93
N ARG A 347 49.64 26.42 -5.25
CA ARG A 347 50.21 25.26 -4.56
C ARG A 347 49.46 25.01 -3.26
N VAL A 348 49.16 23.75 -2.99
CA VAL A 348 48.43 23.32 -1.79
C VAL A 348 49.15 22.15 -1.11
N ALA A 349 48.89 21.93 0.16
CA ALA A 349 49.28 20.73 0.88
C ALA A 349 48.04 19.90 1.18
N LEU A 350 48.14 18.59 0.99
CA LEU A 350 47.03 17.68 1.31
C LEU A 350 46.95 17.49 2.82
N LEU A 351 45.75 17.58 3.37
CA LEU A 351 45.43 17.05 4.69
C LEU A 351 45.20 15.54 4.51
N GLU A 352 46.03 14.71 5.13
CA GLU A 352 45.76 13.28 5.20
C GLU A 352 44.47 13.08 6.01
N THR A 353 43.38 12.68 5.34
CA THR A 353 42.16 12.23 6.05
C THR A 353 42.52 10.83 6.60
N PRO A 354 42.41 10.61 7.94
CA PRO A 354 42.53 9.25 8.46
C PRO A 354 41.44 8.40 7.81
N GLY A 355 41.87 7.30 7.19
CA GLY A 355 41.00 6.40 6.46
C GLY A 355 39.87 5.88 7.33
N THR A 356 38.66 5.99 6.81
CA THR A 356 37.47 5.26 7.28
C THR A 356 37.28 4.01 6.45
#